data_39fe43f1505bb5511ae3fa090b7e66d3
#
_entry.id   39fe43f1505bb5511ae3fa090b7e66d3
#
_cell.length_a   1.000
_cell.length_b   1.000
_cell.length_c   1.000
_cell.angle_alpha   90.00
_cell.angle_beta   90.00
_cell.angle_gamma   90.00
#
_symmetry.space_group_name_H-M   'P 1'
#
loop_
_entity.id
_entity.type
_entity.pdbx_description
1 polymer ?
#
loop_
_entity_poly.entity_id
_entity_poly.type
_entity_poly.pdbx_seq_one_letter_code
_entity_poly.pdbx_strand_id
1 'polypeptide(L)'
;VGSEMCIRDRQKAFRAKGDEFADIIKMGRTQLQDAVPMTLGEEFTAFGENLGEENRTLVNAANVLLEINLGATAIGTGINTPKGYRDQVVAALREVTELEIQASPNLIEATSDTGGYVMMHGAIKRAAMKMSKISNDLRLLSSGPRAGLNEINLPERQAGSSIMPAKENPVIPEVVNQACFKVFGNDLTVSMAAEAGQLQLNVCLLYTSDAADERSRVD
;
A
#
# COMPACT_ATOMS: atom_id res chain seq x y z
N VAL A 1 -7.14 -8.58 -2.74
CA VAL A 1 -7.86 -8.44 -4.03
C VAL A 1 -8.00 -6.96 -4.42
N GLY A 2 -8.51 -6.06 -3.57
CA GLY A 2 -8.75 -4.67 -3.97
C GLY A 2 -7.48 -3.84 -4.24
N SER A 3 -6.48 -3.88 -3.39
CA SER A 3 -5.22 -3.12 -3.54
C SER A 3 -4.40 -3.59 -4.74
N GLU A 4 -4.35 -4.90 -4.99
CA GLU A 4 -3.67 -5.49 -6.14
C GLU A 4 -4.31 -5.03 -7.45
N MET A 5 -5.63 -5.05 -7.55
CA MET A 5 -6.38 -4.57 -8.72
C MET A 5 -6.08 -3.09 -9.01
N CYS A 6 -6.09 -2.24 -7.97
CA CYS A 6 -5.77 -0.83 -8.10
C CYS A 6 -4.33 -0.57 -8.60
N ILE A 7 -3.34 -1.36 -8.17
CA ILE A 7 -1.95 -1.23 -8.63
C ILE A 7 -1.82 -1.69 -10.07
N ARG A 8 -2.44 -2.82 -10.45
CA ARG A 8 -2.46 -3.32 -11.82
C ARG A 8 -3.10 -2.32 -12.81
N ASP A 9 -4.19 -1.68 -12.41
CA ASP A 9 -4.85 -0.68 -13.27
C ASP A 9 -3.98 0.55 -13.48
N ARG A 10 -3.29 1.01 -12.43
CA ARG A 10 -2.30 2.10 -12.56
C ARG A 10 -1.12 1.72 -13.42
N GLN A 11 -0.58 0.51 -13.25
CA GLN A 11 0.49 -0.01 -14.12
C GLN A 11 0.07 0.00 -15.59
N LYS A 12 -1.13 -0.49 -15.90
CA LYS A 12 -1.68 -0.48 -17.27
C LYS A 12 -1.84 0.94 -17.80
N ALA A 13 -2.36 1.86 -16.97
CA ALA A 13 -2.54 3.25 -17.37
C ALA A 13 -1.20 3.94 -17.68
N PHE A 14 -0.16 3.71 -16.87
CA PHE A 14 1.17 4.26 -17.14
C PHE A 14 1.80 3.66 -18.40
N ARG A 15 1.66 2.36 -18.64
CA ARG A 15 2.15 1.72 -19.87
C ARG A 15 1.42 2.26 -21.10
N ALA A 16 0.10 2.41 -21.05
CA ALA A 16 -0.66 2.99 -22.15
C ALA A 16 -0.22 4.43 -22.47
N LYS A 17 0.10 5.23 -21.45
CA LYS A 17 0.70 6.55 -21.64
C LYS A 17 2.15 6.47 -22.11
N GLY A 18 2.90 5.45 -21.72
CA GLY A 18 4.21 5.17 -22.26
C GLY A 18 4.19 4.94 -23.76
N ASP A 19 3.24 4.14 -24.24
CA ASP A 19 3.04 3.88 -25.68
C ASP A 19 2.59 5.16 -26.42
N GLU A 20 1.67 5.94 -25.84
CA GLU A 20 1.18 7.20 -26.41
C GLU A 20 2.29 8.25 -26.58
N PHE A 21 3.26 8.28 -25.66
CA PHE A 21 4.35 9.27 -25.60
C PHE A 21 5.69 8.72 -26.12
N ALA A 22 5.69 7.59 -26.82
CA ALA A 22 6.91 6.88 -27.23
C ALA A 22 7.86 7.73 -28.09
N ASP A 23 7.30 8.62 -28.91
CA ASP A 23 8.07 9.46 -29.84
C ASP A 23 8.36 10.88 -29.33
N ILE A 24 7.92 11.20 -28.10
CA ILE A 24 8.11 12.54 -27.53
C ILE A 24 9.48 12.61 -26.86
N ILE A 25 10.43 13.31 -27.49
CA ILE A 25 11.78 13.48 -26.96
C ILE A 25 11.78 14.51 -25.84
N LYS A 26 12.45 14.19 -24.74
CA LYS A 26 12.68 15.08 -23.61
C LYS A 26 14.11 14.99 -23.10
N MET A 27 14.49 15.93 -22.23
CA MET A 27 15.73 15.84 -21.48
C MET A 27 15.51 15.01 -20.18
N GLY A 28 16.24 13.90 -20.05
CA GLY A 28 16.37 13.18 -18.79
C GLY A 28 17.23 13.99 -17.81
N ARG A 29 16.88 13.94 -16.52
CA ARG A 29 17.55 14.72 -15.48
C ARG A 29 18.08 13.85 -14.36
N THR A 30 19.24 14.23 -13.83
CA THR A 30 19.79 13.72 -12.58
C THR A 30 20.02 14.90 -11.63
N GLN A 31 19.58 14.80 -10.38
CA GLN A 31 19.65 15.91 -9.42
C GLN A 31 19.03 17.22 -9.96
N LEU A 32 17.97 17.10 -10.76
CA LEU A 32 17.27 18.18 -11.47
C LEU A 32 18.12 18.92 -12.51
N GLN A 33 19.31 18.43 -12.85
CA GLN A 33 20.15 18.96 -13.91
C GLN A 33 20.02 18.14 -15.18
N ASP A 34 20.17 18.78 -16.33
CA ASP A 34 20.15 18.13 -17.63
C ASP A 34 21.20 17.02 -17.71
N ALA A 35 20.80 15.84 -18.17
CA ALA A 35 21.69 14.69 -18.32
C ALA A 35 21.77 14.24 -19.79
N VAL A 36 20.84 13.40 -20.23
CA VAL A 36 20.81 12.83 -21.57
C VAL A 36 19.40 12.85 -22.15
N PRO A 37 19.25 12.89 -23.49
CA PRO A 37 17.96 12.73 -24.13
C PRO A 37 17.34 11.36 -23.82
N MET A 38 16.03 11.37 -23.66
CA MET A 38 15.18 10.19 -23.54
C MET A 38 13.81 10.49 -24.13
N THR A 39 12.89 9.52 -24.15
CA THR A 39 11.51 9.82 -24.50
C THR A 39 10.63 9.94 -23.24
N LEU A 40 9.57 10.71 -23.34
CA LEU A 40 8.54 10.78 -22.30
C LEU A 40 7.86 9.41 -22.10
N GLY A 41 7.74 8.62 -23.19
CA GLY A 41 7.24 7.26 -23.16
C GLY A 41 8.07 6.33 -22.30
N GLU A 42 9.40 6.41 -22.37
CA GLU A 42 10.32 5.64 -21.52
C GLU A 42 10.11 5.98 -20.03
N GLU A 43 9.93 7.26 -19.70
CA GLU A 43 9.68 7.70 -18.32
C GLU A 43 8.34 7.14 -17.78
N PHE A 44 7.25 7.24 -18.55
CA PHE A 44 5.95 6.71 -18.14
C PHE A 44 5.94 5.17 -18.07
N THR A 45 6.63 4.49 -18.98
CA THR A 45 6.82 3.05 -18.93
C THR A 45 7.57 2.65 -17.66
N ALA A 46 8.62 3.37 -17.29
CA ALA A 46 9.36 3.13 -16.06
C ALA A 46 8.49 3.32 -14.79
N PHE A 47 7.57 4.29 -14.77
CA PHE A 47 6.58 4.42 -13.69
C PHE A 47 5.67 3.18 -13.60
N GLY A 48 5.23 2.67 -14.75
CA GLY A 48 4.42 1.45 -14.81
C GLY A 48 5.17 0.22 -14.29
N GLU A 49 6.41 0.01 -14.71
CA GLU A 49 7.25 -1.10 -14.25
C GLU A 49 7.51 -1.02 -12.74
N ASN A 50 7.82 0.17 -12.25
CA ASN A 50 8.08 0.43 -10.84
C ASN A 50 6.88 0.03 -9.95
N LEU A 51 5.64 0.33 -10.38
CA LEU A 51 4.43 -0.10 -9.68
C LEU A 51 4.14 -1.59 -9.88
N GLY A 52 4.44 -2.13 -11.05
CA GLY A 52 4.20 -3.54 -11.36
C GLY A 52 4.93 -4.52 -10.44
N GLU A 53 6.14 -4.15 -9.98
CA GLU A 53 6.90 -4.95 -9.02
C GLU A 53 6.16 -5.13 -7.69
N GLU A 54 5.33 -4.17 -7.30
CA GLU A 54 4.63 -4.20 -6.02
C GLU A 54 3.53 -5.25 -5.96
N ASN A 55 2.97 -5.68 -7.09
CA ASN A 55 2.00 -6.77 -7.12
C ASN A 55 2.57 -8.04 -6.50
N ARG A 56 3.79 -8.43 -6.90
CA ARG A 56 4.46 -9.61 -6.36
C ARG A 56 4.83 -9.43 -4.88
N THR A 57 5.31 -8.26 -4.52
CA THR A 57 5.69 -7.95 -3.13
C THR A 57 4.50 -8.04 -2.19
N LEU A 58 3.35 -7.48 -2.57
CA LEU A 58 2.13 -7.54 -1.77
C LEU A 58 1.56 -8.95 -1.65
N VAL A 59 1.57 -9.73 -2.74
CA VAL A 59 1.14 -11.13 -2.70
C VAL A 59 2.02 -11.94 -1.76
N ASN A 60 3.35 -11.79 -1.86
CA ASN A 60 4.28 -12.50 -0.99
C ASN A 60 4.08 -12.11 0.50
N ALA A 61 3.85 -10.83 0.79
CA ALA A 61 3.57 -10.38 2.14
C ALA A 61 2.21 -10.88 2.65
N ALA A 62 1.19 -10.92 1.81
CA ALA A 62 -0.13 -11.45 2.16
C ALA A 62 -0.09 -12.96 2.48
N ASN A 63 0.77 -13.72 1.79
CA ASN A 63 0.89 -15.16 2.04
C ASN A 63 1.38 -15.48 3.47
N VAL A 64 2.13 -14.59 4.11
CA VAL A 64 2.55 -14.75 5.51
C VAL A 64 1.33 -14.72 6.46
N LEU A 65 0.27 -13.98 6.11
CA LEU A 65 -0.95 -13.90 6.90
C LEU A 65 -1.87 -15.13 6.76
N LEU A 66 -1.53 -16.09 5.89
CA LEU A 66 -2.28 -17.34 5.75
C LEU A 66 -1.99 -18.34 6.87
N GLU A 67 -0.93 -18.16 7.64
CA GLU A 67 -0.69 -18.89 8.87
C GLU A 67 -1.43 -18.21 10.03
N ILE A 68 -2.31 -18.96 10.70
CA ILE A 68 -3.22 -18.41 11.70
C ILE A 68 -3.17 -19.19 13.01
N ASN A 69 -3.58 -18.53 14.09
CA ASN A 69 -3.65 -19.11 15.42
C ASN A 69 -5.06 -19.59 15.83
N LEU A 70 -5.96 -19.80 14.87
CA LEU A 70 -7.35 -20.20 15.15
C LEU A 70 -7.39 -21.52 15.94
N GLY A 71 -8.17 -21.53 17.04
CA GLY A 71 -8.23 -22.63 17.97
C GLY A 71 -7.19 -22.58 19.12
N ALA A 72 -6.37 -21.53 19.15
CA ALA A 72 -5.38 -21.32 20.22
C ALA A 72 -5.98 -21.11 21.61
N THR A 73 -7.21 -20.59 21.67
CA THR A 73 -7.87 -20.13 22.90
C THR A 73 -7.11 -18.99 23.60
N ALA A 74 -6.92 -18.98 24.90
CA ALA A 74 -6.38 -17.83 25.63
C ALA A 74 -4.90 -17.53 25.30
N ILE A 75 -4.06 -18.55 25.28
CA ILE A 75 -2.59 -18.39 25.19
C ILE A 75 -1.91 -19.36 24.21
N GLY A 76 -2.68 -19.99 23.33
CA GLY A 76 -2.12 -20.92 22.35
C GLY A 76 -2.14 -22.41 22.76
N THR A 77 -2.65 -22.75 23.93
CA THR A 77 -2.67 -24.15 24.41
C THR A 77 -3.89 -24.94 23.92
N GLY A 78 -4.89 -24.27 23.36
CA GLY A 78 -6.15 -24.90 22.94
C GLY A 78 -6.98 -25.46 24.09
N ILE A 79 -6.77 -24.99 25.34
CA ILE A 79 -7.49 -25.46 26.52
C ILE A 79 -9.01 -25.32 26.35
N ASN A 80 -9.75 -26.34 26.77
CA ASN A 80 -11.21 -26.43 26.66
C ASN A 80 -11.77 -26.56 25.22
N THR A 81 -10.95 -26.78 24.21
CA THR A 81 -11.43 -27.11 22.87
C THR A 81 -11.72 -28.61 22.72
N PRO A 82 -12.76 -29.03 21.97
CA PRO A 82 -12.97 -30.44 21.65
C PRO A 82 -11.78 -30.99 20.83
N LYS A 83 -11.55 -32.30 20.95
CA LYS A 83 -10.52 -32.99 20.17
C LYS A 83 -10.76 -32.80 18.67
N GLY A 84 -9.73 -32.36 17.93
CA GLY A 84 -9.81 -32.14 16.49
C GLY A 84 -10.44 -30.79 16.08
N TYR A 85 -10.84 -29.96 17.02
CA TYR A 85 -11.44 -28.66 16.74
C TYR A 85 -10.57 -27.78 15.81
N ARG A 86 -9.27 -27.65 16.10
CA ARG A 86 -8.34 -26.85 15.31
C ARG A 86 -8.34 -27.23 13.83
N ASP A 87 -8.21 -28.53 13.56
CA ASP A 87 -8.10 -29.03 12.19
C ASP A 87 -9.42 -28.85 11.43
N GLN A 88 -10.55 -29.06 12.09
CA GLN A 88 -11.88 -28.89 11.49
C GLN A 88 -12.20 -27.42 11.21
N VAL A 89 -11.89 -26.50 12.14
CA VAL A 89 -12.20 -25.09 11.96
C VAL A 89 -11.31 -24.44 10.89
N VAL A 90 -10.04 -24.85 10.79
CA VAL A 90 -9.15 -24.38 9.70
C VAL A 90 -9.61 -24.92 8.35
N ALA A 91 -10.04 -26.19 8.28
CA ALA A 91 -10.60 -26.76 7.05
C ALA A 91 -11.87 -26.02 6.61
N ALA A 92 -12.79 -25.75 7.54
CA ALA A 92 -13.99 -24.97 7.24
C ALA A 92 -13.68 -23.54 6.78
N LEU A 93 -12.66 -22.89 7.39
CA LEU A 93 -12.25 -21.56 7.00
C LEU A 93 -11.64 -21.54 5.60
N ARG A 94 -10.85 -22.55 5.22
CA ARG A 94 -10.36 -22.72 3.83
C ARG A 94 -11.52 -22.84 2.84
N GLU A 95 -12.52 -23.64 3.16
CA GLU A 95 -13.69 -23.83 2.28
C GLU A 95 -14.47 -22.53 2.09
N VAL A 96 -14.69 -21.76 3.17
CA VAL A 96 -15.45 -20.49 3.11
C VAL A 96 -14.68 -19.38 2.40
N THR A 97 -13.36 -19.31 2.60
CA THR A 97 -12.54 -18.20 2.10
C THR A 97 -11.89 -18.48 0.75
N GLU A 98 -11.83 -19.75 0.33
CA GLU A 98 -11.07 -20.24 -0.83
C GLU A 98 -9.57 -19.88 -0.76
N LEU A 99 -9.04 -19.65 0.47
CA LEU A 99 -7.64 -19.31 0.71
C LEU A 99 -6.89 -20.51 1.29
N GLU A 100 -5.60 -20.63 0.98
CA GLU A 100 -4.70 -21.68 1.48
C GLU A 100 -4.26 -21.43 2.93
N ILE A 101 -5.22 -21.19 3.81
CA ILE A 101 -5.00 -20.91 5.24
C ILE A 101 -4.42 -22.15 5.92
N GLN A 102 -3.46 -21.95 6.81
CA GLN A 102 -2.79 -23.00 7.56
C GLN A 102 -2.83 -22.70 9.06
N ALA A 103 -2.98 -23.75 9.87
CA ALA A 103 -2.79 -23.60 11.30
C ALA A 103 -1.30 -23.45 11.61
N SER A 104 -0.93 -22.48 12.45
CA SER A 104 0.45 -22.35 12.90
C SER A 104 0.94 -23.64 13.58
N PRO A 105 2.19 -24.07 13.35
CA PRO A 105 2.77 -25.22 14.03
C PRO A 105 2.90 -25.01 15.55
N ASN A 106 3.04 -23.75 15.99
CA ASN A 106 3.09 -23.39 17.40
C ASN A 106 2.09 -22.26 17.71
N LEU A 107 0.93 -22.64 18.25
CA LEU A 107 -0.12 -21.67 18.55
C LEU A 107 0.23 -20.72 19.71
N ILE A 108 1.15 -21.06 20.60
CA ILE A 108 1.61 -20.17 21.68
C ILE A 108 2.39 -19.01 21.08
N GLU A 109 3.32 -19.32 20.19
CA GLU A 109 4.10 -18.34 19.45
C GLU A 109 3.18 -17.45 18.61
N ALA A 110 2.31 -18.04 17.78
CA ALA A 110 1.40 -17.33 16.89
C ALA A 110 0.30 -16.51 17.62
N THR A 111 0.12 -16.68 18.93
CA THR A 111 -0.78 -15.84 19.74
C THR A 111 -0.10 -14.55 20.20
N SER A 112 1.22 -14.55 20.28
CA SER A 112 2.02 -13.38 20.69
C SER A 112 2.73 -12.69 19.53
N ASP A 113 3.11 -13.40 18.47
CA ASP A 113 3.77 -12.82 17.31
C ASP A 113 2.78 -12.12 16.36
N THR A 114 3.19 -10.96 15.91
CA THR A 114 2.46 -10.14 14.94
C THR A 114 3.34 -9.71 13.77
N GLY A 115 4.47 -10.40 13.57
CA GLY A 115 5.44 -10.14 12.51
C GLY A 115 4.85 -10.17 11.10
N GLY A 116 3.85 -11.01 10.85
CA GLY A 116 3.12 -11.06 9.59
C GLY A 116 2.45 -9.72 9.23
N TYR A 117 1.87 -9.03 10.20
CA TYR A 117 1.27 -7.70 10.00
C TYR A 117 2.32 -6.62 9.76
N VAL A 118 3.46 -6.68 10.45
CA VAL A 118 4.60 -5.77 10.21
C VAL A 118 5.12 -5.94 8.78
N MET A 119 5.30 -7.18 8.33
CA MET A 119 5.73 -7.48 6.97
C MET A 119 4.74 -6.99 5.92
N MET A 120 3.44 -7.24 6.12
CA MET A 120 2.39 -6.78 5.21
C MET A 120 2.33 -5.25 5.14
N HIS A 121 2.39 -4.57 6.30
CA HIS A 121 2.37 -3.12 6.34
C HIS A 121 3.64 -2.52 5.71
N GLY A 122 4.80 -3.14 5.90
CA GLY A 122 6.06 -2.78 5.23
C GLY A 122 5.96 -2.86 3.70
N ALA A 123 5.27 -3.88 3.16
CA ALA A 123 5.00 -3.98 1.73
C ALA A 123 4.07 -2.87 1.23
N ILE A 124 3.02 -2.54 1.99
CA ILE A 124 2.11 -1.42 1.68
C ILE A 124 2.87 -0.09 1.72
N LYS A 125 3.72 0.13 2.72
CA LYS A 125 4.58 1.33 2.81
C LYS A 125 5.50 1.45 1.60
N ARG A 126 6.12 0.37 1.17
CA ARG A 126 6.97 0.35 -0.02
C ARG A 126 6.20 0.78 -1.27
N ALA A 127 4.99 0.23 -1.49
CA ALA A 127 4.12 0.64 -2.59
C ALA A 127 3.73 2.13 -2.49
N ALA A 128 3.40 2.62 -1.29
CA ALA A 128 3.09 4.02 -1.04
C ALA A 128 4.28 4.95 -1.33
N MET A 129 5.51 4.54 -0.99
CA MET A 129 6.72 5.32 -1.31
C MET A 129 6.91 5.49 -2.81
N LYS A 130 6.72 4.43 -3.60
CA LYS A 130 6.79 4.49 -5.07
C LYS A 130 5.70 5.39 -5.64
N MET A 131 4.46 5.25 -5.19
CA MET A 131 3.34 6.09 -5.62
C MET A 131 3.57 7.57 -5.27
N SER A 132 4.07 7.86 -4.09
CA SER A 132 4.39 9.21 -3.65
C SER A 132 5.50 9.83 -4.51
N LYS A 133 6.55 9.07 -4.81
CA LYS A 133 7.65 9.51 -5.69
C LYS A 133 7.13 9.85 -7.09
N ILE A 134 6.36 8.97 -7.71
CA ILE A 134 5.76 9.20 -9.02
C ILE A 134 4.86 10.45 -9.01
N SER A 135 4.05 10.61 -7.96
CA SER A 135 3.20 11.79 -7.79
C SER A 135 4.00 13.09 -7.69
N ASN A 136 5.15 13.07 -7.01
CA ASN A 136 6.06 14.21 -6.96
C ASN A 136 6.65 14.55 -8.33
N ASP A 137 7.04 13.53 -9.11
CA ASP A 137 7.55 13.73 -10.46
C ASP A 137 6.46 14.32 -11.38
N LEU A 138 5.25 13.79 -11.35
CA LEU A 138 4.13 14.32 -12.15
C LEU A 138 3.84 15.79 -11.81
N ARG A 139 3.89 16.15 -10.51
CA ARG A 139 3.73 17.54 -10.08
C ARG A 139 4.84 18.44 -10.59
N LEU A 140 6.08 17.95 -10.55
CA LEU A 140 7.25 18.70 -11.04
C LEU A 140 7.19 18.87 -12.56
N LEU A 141 6.94 17.80 -13.31
CA LEU A 141 6.83 17.83 -14.77
C LEU A 141 5.69 18.75 -15.26
N SER A 142 4.59 18.85 -14.50
CA SER A 142 3.46 19.74 -14.82
C SER A 142 3.60 21.15 -14.27
N SER A 143 4.72 21.50 -13.64
CA SER A 143 4.91 22.80 -13.01
C SER A 143 4.96 23.95 -14.01
N GLY A 144 4.44 25.08 -13.62
CA GLY A 144 4.43 26.29 -14.45
C GLY A 144 3.03 26.80 -14.77
N PRO A 145 2.69 27.07 -16.04
CA PRO A 145 3.40 26.71 -17.27
C PRO A 145 4.56 27.63 -17.69
N ARG A 146 4.61 28.87 -17.21
CA ARG A 146 5.58 29.86 -17.73
C ARG A 146 6.93 29.87 -17.02
N ALA A 147 6.94 29.53 -15.72
CA ALA A 147 8.12 29.56 -14.86
C ALA A 147 8.42 28.20 -14.23
N GLY A 148 7.96 27.13 -14.83
CA GLY A 148 8.23 25.75 -14.45
C GLY A 148 8.65 24.90 -15.65
N LEU A 149 8.63 23.56 -15.48
CA LEU A 149 9.07 22.63 -16.51
C LEU A 149 8.08 22.51 -17.67
N ASN A 150 6.79 22.46 -17.36
CA ASN A 150 5.70 22.35 -18.34
C ASN A 150 5.91 21.26 -19.41
N GLU A 151 6.42 20.10 -19.00
CA GLU A 151 6.64 18.98 -19.92
C GLU A 151 5.38 18.14 -20.13
N ILE A 152 4.45 18.16 -19.14
CA ILE A 152 3.16 17.48 -19.23
C ILE A 152 2.03 18.41 -18.74
N ASN A 153 0.80 18.14 -19.20
CA ASN A 153 -0.41 18.77 -18.68
C ASN A 153 -1.25 17.72 -17.95
N LEU A 154 -1.52 17.96 -16.67
CA LEU A 154 -2.45 17.13 -15.91
C LEU A 154 -3.89 17.59 -16.14
N PRO A 155 -4.88 16.66 -16.10
CA PRO A 155 -6.29 17.03 -16.23
C PRO A 155 -6.72 17.99 -15.13
N GLU A 156 -7.42 19.04 -15.52
CA GLU A 156 -8.05 20.00 -14.62
C GLU A 156 -9.11 19.32 -13.75
N ARG A 157 -8.98 19.39 -12.43
CA ARG A 157 -9.91 18.75 -11.49
C ARG A 157 -10.43 19.65 -10.40
N GLN A 158 -9.82 20.80 -10.25
CA GLN A 158 -10.23 21.81 -9.27
C GLN A 158 -10.03 23.19 -9.86
N ALA A 159 -11.04 24.04 -9.78
CA ALA A 159 -10.89 25.45 -10.11
C ALA A 159 -9.79 26.06 -9.23
N GLY A 160 -8.94 26.86 -9.84
CA GLY A 160 -7.88 27.57 -9.14
C GLY A 160 -8.41 28.58 -8.12
N SER A 161 -7.51 29.29 -7.48
CA SER A 161 -7.85 30.38 -6.55
C SER A 161 -8.65 31.48 -7.24
N SER A 162 -9.64 32.04 -6.55
CA SER A 162 -10.37 33.21 -7.03
C SER A 162 -9.48 34.43 -7.30
N ILE A 163 -8.31 34.49 -6.69
CA ILE A 163 -7.30 35.56 -6.85
C ILE A 163 -6.45 35.37 -8.11
N MET A 164 -6.29 34.11 -8.58
CA MET A 164 -5.48 33.75 -9.73
C MET A 164 -6.33 32.98 -10.75
N PRO A 165 -7.09 33.65 -11.60
CA PRO A 165 -7.91 32.99 -12.63
C PRO A 165 -7.05 32.11 -13.54
N ALA A 166 -7.58 30.95 -13.92
CA ALA A 166 -6.90 29.94 -14.74
C ALA A 166 -5.65 29.31 -14.12
N LYS A 167 -5.43 29.47 -12.81
CA LYS A 167 -4.43 28.69 -12.09
C LYS A 167 -4.99 27.32 -11.74
N GLU A 168 -4.33 26.28 -12.20
CA GLU A 168 -4.71 24.90 -11.93
C GLU A 168 -3.66 24.20 -11.11
N ASN A 169 -4.10 23.58 -10.02
CA ASN A 169 -3.20 22.85 -9.13
C ASN A 169 -3.26 21.36 -9.42
N PRO A 170 -2.14 20.63 -9.29
CA PRO A 170 -2.07 19.19 -9.49
C PRO A 170 -2.65 18.43 -8.27
N VAL A 171 -3.94 18.69 -7.95
CA VAL A 171 -4.57 18.23 -6.68
C VAL A 171 -4.64 16.71 -6.55
N ILE A 172 -4.77 15.97 -7.66
CA ILE A 172 -4.83 14.50 -7.58
C ILE A 172 -3.49 13.90 -7.11
N PRO A 173 -2.32 14.24 -7.68
CA PRO A 173 -1.03 13.83 -7.13
C PRO A 173 -0.81 14.29 -5.69
N GLU A 174 -1.32 15.48 -5.30
CA GLU A 174 -1.22 15.98 -3.92
C GLU A 174 -2.01 15.10 -2.94
N VAL A 175 -3.24 14.73 -3.27
CA VAL A 175 -4.05 13.80 -2.46
C VAL A 175 -3.38 12.44 -2.34
N VAL A 176 -2.78 11.93 -3.41
CA VAL A 176 -2.00 10.68 -3.35
C VAL A 176 -0.85 10.80 -2.38
N ASN A 177 -0.08 11.90 -2.41
CA ASN A 177 0.99 12.14 -1.43
C ASN A 177 0.46 12.14 0.02
N GLN A 178 -0.66 12.83 0.29
CA GLN A 178 -1.26 12.90 1.63
C GLN A 178 -1.71 11.51 2.12
N ALA A 179 -2.33 10.71 1.25
CA ALA A 179 -2.69 9.33 1.58
C ALA A 179 -1.44 8.48 1.89
N CYS A 180 -0.35 8.65 1.13
CA CYS A 180 0.92 7.98 1.38
C CYS A 180 1.53 8.38 2.72
N PHE A 181 1.45 9.66 3.12
CA PHE A 181 1.93 10.12 4.44
C PHE A 181 1.18 9.42 5.58
N LYS A 182 -0.14 9.20 5.42
CA LYS A 182 -0.92 8.44 6.39
C LYS A 182 -0.44 6.99 6.50
N VAL A 183 -0.13 6.35 5.37
CA VAL A 183 0.45 4.99 5.34
C VAL A 183 1.79 4.96 6.08
N PHE A 184 2.66 5.96 5.89
CA PHE A 184 3.97 6.02 6.56
C PHE A 184 3.81 6.13 8.08
N GLY A 185 2.89 6.99 8.55
CA GLY A 185 2.58 7.13 9.97
C GLY A 185 2.00 5.84 10.57
N ASN A 186 1.11 5.18 9.85
CA ASN A 186 0.53 3.91 10.28
C ASN A 186 1.57 2.78 10.37
N ASP A 187 2.56 2.74 9.50
CA ASP A 187 3.64 1.75 9.55
C ASP A 187 4.44 1.82 10.86
N LEU A 188 4.73 3.03 11.31
CA LEU A 188 5.36 3.22 12.63
C LEU A 188 4.43 2.73 13.75
N THR A 189 3.15 3.05 13.69
CA THR A 189 2.15 2.62 14.67
C THR A 189 2.06 1.09 14.74
N VAL A 190 2.01 0.40 13.60
CA VAL A 190 1.98 -1.07 13.52
C VAL A 190 3.24 -1.67 14.12
N SER A 191 4.41 -1.10 13.80
CA SER A 191 5.70 -1.57 14.35
C SER A 191 5.76 -1.43 15.88
N MET A 192 5.31 -0.28 16.41
CA MET A 192 5.26 -0.07 17.87
C MET A 192 4.24 -0.97 18.55
N ALA A 193 3.07 -1.19 17.94
CA ALA A 193 2.05 -2.09 18.47
C ALA A 193 2.52 -3.57 18.46
N ALA A 194 3.27 -3.96 17.45
CA ALA A 194 3.87 -5.30 17.39
C ALA A 194 4.91 -5.51 18.49
N GLU A 195 5.78 -4.54 18.74
CA GLU A 195 6.81 -4.58 19.77
C GLU A 195 6.22 -4.55 21.18
N ALA A 196 5.12 -3.85 21.39
CA ALA A 196 4.51 -3.67 22.71
C ALA A 196 3.79 -4.91 23.26
N GLY A 197 3.71 -6.01 22.53
CA GLY A 197 3.20 -7.29 23.02
C GLY A 197 4.04 -7.82 24.21
N GLN A 198 3.36 -8.41 25.19
CA GLN A 198 4.02 -8.95 26.39
C GLN A 198 3.62 -10.40 26.62
N LEU A 199 4.62 -11.26 26.88
CA LEU A 199 4.44 -12.68 27.15
C LEU A 199 3.67 -13.41 26.04
N GLN A 200 2.54 -14.04 26.34
CA GLN A 200 1.85 -14.96 25.43
C GLN A 200 0.75 -14.30 24.57
N LEU A 201 0.56 -13.00 24.69
CA LEU A 201 -0.50 -12.30 23.92
C LEU A 201 -0.08 -10.89 23.55
N ASN A 202 -0.27 -10.52 22.29
CA ASN A 202 -0.18 -9.14 21.85
C ASN A 202 -1.58 -8.54 21.76
N VAL A 203 -1.93 -7.71 22.75
CA VAL A 203 -3.24 -7.01 22.80
C VAL A 203 -3.23 -5.66 22.05
N CYS A 204 -2.03 -5.09 21.80
CA CYS A 204 -1.92 -3.75 21.22
C CYS A 204 -2.42 -3.69 19.78
N LEU A 205 -2.24 -4.75 19.00
CA LEU A 205 -2.72 -4.81 17.62
C LEU A 205 -4.25 -4.91 17.56
N LEU A 206 -4.88 -5.61 18.50
CA LEU A 206 -6.33 -5.76 18.56
C LEU A 206 -7.03 -4.41 18.77
N TYR A 207 -6.55 -3.59 19.68
CA TYR A 207 -7.12 -2.27 19.98
C TYR A 207 -6.95 -1.26 18.83
N THR A 208 -5.89 -1.37 18.03
CA THR A 208 -5.69 -0.48 16.87
C THR A 208 -6.60 -0.82 15.69
N SER A 209 -7.02 -2.08 15.56
CA SER A 209 -7.99 -2.50 14.53
C SER A 209 -9.44 -2.23 14.94
N ASP A 210 -9.74 -2.27 16.24
CA ASP A 210 -11.10 -2.12 16.79
C ASP A 210 -11.52 -0.65 16.97
N ALA A 211 -10.59 0.29 16.93
CA ALA A 211 -10.87 1.73 17.00
C ALA A 211 -11.80 2.24 15.87
N ALA A 212 -11.99 1.47 14.81
CA ALA A 212 -12.95 1.76 13.75
C ALA A 212 -14.39 1.37 14.15
N ASP A 213 -14.57 0.37 15.00
CA ASP A 213 -15.89 -0.12 15.45
C ASP A 213 -16.47 0.69 16.62
N GLU A 214 -15.64 1.35 17.42
CA GLU A 214 -16.12 2.17 18.54
C GLU A 214 -16.86 3.44 18.09
N ARG A 215 -16.64 3.92 16.88
CA ARG A 215 -17.39 5.07 16.32
C ARG A 215 -18.87 4.76 16.04
N SER A 216 -19.27 3.51 16.00
CA SER A 216 -20.66 3.10 15.79
C SER A 216 -21.46 2.92 17.08
N ARG A 217 -20.84 3.14 18.26
CA ARG A 217 -21.47 2.97 19.60
C ARG A 217 -21.71 4.27 20.38
N VAL A 218 -21.50 5.41 19.75
CA VAL A 218 -21.84 6.72 20.34
C VAL A 218 -23.13 7.21 19.68
N ASP A 219 -24.26 6.76 20.17
CA ASP A 219 -25.56 7.40 20.10
C ASP A 219 -25.93 7.92 21.50
#